data_1279fcb05fe07b31429bef440029b171
#
_entry.id   1279fcb05fe07b31429bef440029b171
#
_cell.length_a   1.000
_cell.length_b   1.000
_cell.length_c   1.000
_cell.angle_alpha   90.00
_cell.angle_beta   90.00
_cell.angle_gamma   90.00
#
_symmetry.space_group_name_H-M   'P 1'
#
loop_
_entity.id
_entity.type
_entity.pdbx_description
1 polymer ?
#
loop_
_entity_poly.entity_id
_entity_poly.type
_entity_poly.pdbx_seq_one_letter_code
_entity_poly.pdbx_strand_id
1 'polypeptide(L)'
;CLLFLTYYSLAFKERIYFANKSKGVAKEDGWLFKELYKDDTPTNNPIVFNSESDIARAHKHYKEFDYPAAANYLRKAVEAMVNEVFPPKLSKQNDGVKHERLRNVLDISLDFFSKIQGFNLTDLSRLIANLNLLMNPLSHKSTETNVYKIELKEIFAIIERLSLQVQELNIEEVLPRKEKVYLHLEEDEHITQKYEIELQQELYKYIVDGTIKVTKPEAKSTRSCTITDGVEGEYNKNEHFKGSLEKICQDIHNHKRKEYADNYLELYKDKNGNILSNII
;
A
#
# COMPACT_ATOMS: atom_id res chain seq x y z
N CYS A 1 15.00 -22.20 -26.51
CA CYS A 1 15.43 -20.90 -25.98
C CYS A 1 15.15 -19.84 -27.03
N LEU A 2 14.14 -18.98 -26.80
CA LEU A 2 13.90 -17.83 -27.67
C LEU A 2 14.70 -16.64 -27.12
N LEU A 3 15.70 -16.20 -27.86
CA LEU A 3 16.50 -15.02 -27.56
C LEU A 3 15.79 -13.82 -28.24
N PHE A 4 15.14 -12.94 -27.46
CA PHE A 4 14.64 -11.67 -27.97
C PHE A 4 15.70 -10.60 -27.76
N LEU A 5 16.30 -10.15 -28.84
CA LEU A 5 17.14 -8.96 -28.83
C LEU A 5 16.23 -7.73 -29.02
N THR A 6 16.06 -6.94 -28.00
CA THR A 6 15.26 -5.72 -28.09
C THR A 6 16.11 -4.48 -27.84
N TYR A 7 16.02 -3.53 -28.76
CA TYR A 7 16.74 -2.26 -28.70
C TYR A 7 16.19 -1.30 -27.61
N TYR A 8 15.00 -1.61 -27.01
CA TYR A 8 14.32 -0.82 -25.99
C TYR A 8 14.01 -1.69 -24.75
N SER A 9 15.01 -1.91 -23.92
CA SER A 9 14.93 -2.92 -22.85
C SER A 9 13.96 -2.60 -21.72
N LEU A 10 13.79 -1.32 -21.31
CA LEU A 10 12.97 -0.94 -20.16
C LEU A 10 11.48 -1.17 -20.39
N ALA A 11 10.92 -0.65 -21.48
CA ALA A 11 9.50 -0.82 -21.80
C ALA A 11 9.12 -2.29 -22.05
N PHE A 12 10.07 -3.11 -22.51
CA PHE A 12 9.85 -4.54 -22.72
C PHE A 12 9.87 -5.32 -21.41
N LYS A 13 10.80 -5.00 -20.50
CA LYS A 13 10.85 -5.57 -19.14
C LYS A 13 9.54 -5.30 -18.39
N GLU A 14 9.05 -4.07 -18.43
CA GLU A 14 7.77 -3.69 -17.82
C GLU A 14 6.60 -4.45 -18.45
N ARG A 15 6.52 -4.55 -19.77
CA ARG A 15 5.44 -5.28 -20.45
C ARG A 15 5.42 -6.76 -20.10
N ILE A 16 6.57 -7.42 -20.01
CA ILE A 16 6.66 -8.82 -19.60
C ILE A 16 6.26 -8.97 -18.14
N TYR A 17 6.72 -8.08 -17.26
CA TYR A 17 6.34 -8.09 -15.86
C TYR A 17 4.83 -7.98 -15.68
N PHE A 18 4.19 -7.02 -16.34
CA PHE A 18 2.73 -6.86 -16.30
C PHE A 18 1.98 -8.04 -16.92
N ALA A 19 2.45 -8.58 -18.03
CA ALA A 19 1.85 -9.76 -18.66
C ALA A 19 1.93 -10.99 -17.76
N ASN A 20 3.05 -11.20 -17.06
CA ASN A 20 3.21 -12.31 -16.14
C ASN A 20 2.36 -12.12 -14.88
N LYS A 21 2.32 -10.90 -14.32
CA LYS A 21 1.47 -10.56 -13.17
C LYS A 21 -0.02 -10.78 -13.48
N SER A 22 -0.48 -10.38 -14.67
CA SER A 22 -1.87 -10.57 -15.09
C SER A 22 -2.25 -12.04 -15.28
N LYS A 23 -1.27 -12.93 -15.52
CA LYS A 23 -1.45 -14.38 -15.68
C LYS A 23 -1.24 -15.17 -14.38
N GLY A 24 -0.99 -14.49 -13.26
CA GLY A 24 -0.70 -15.14 -11.98
C GLY A 24 0.66 -15.87 -11.93
N VAL A 25 1.54 -15.61 -12.90
CA VAL A 25 2.89 -16.17 -12.91
C VAL A 25 3.75 -15.38 -11.94
N ALA A 26 4.35 -16.05 -10.96
CA ALA A 26 5.22 -15.41 -9.98
C ALA A 26 6.45 -14.78 -10.64
N LYS A 27 6.95 -13.69 -10.04
CA LYS A 27 8.10 -12.91 -10.54
C LYS A 27 9.38 -13.77 -10.70
N GLU A 28 9.45 -14.88 -9.98
CA GLU A 28 10.60 -15.80 -9.91
C GLU A 28 10.57 -16.90 -10.98
N ASP A 29 9.46 -17.07 -11.70
CA ASP A 29 9.30 -18.15 -12.68
C ASP A 29 9.96 -17.85 -14.02
N GLY A 30 11.28 -17.75 -14.02
CA GLY A 30 12.04 -18.10 -15.19
C GLY A 30 12.41 -17.01 -16.19
N TRP A 31 12.12 -15.73 -15.96
CA TRP A 31 12.61 -14.65 -16.83
C TRP A 31 13.92 -14.07 -16.32
N LEU A 32 15.02 -14.41 -16.99
CA LEU A 32 16.34 -13.82 -16.75
C LEU A 32 16.55 -12.66 -17.72
N PHE A 33 16.55 -11.43 -17.20
CA PHE A 33 16.87 -10.24 -17.97
C PHE A 33 18.38 -10.01 -17.94
N LYS A 34 18.97 -9.91 -19.12
CA LYS A 34 20.38 -9.53 -19.30
C LYS A 34 20.45 -8.31 -20.19
N GLU A 35 21.31 -7.38 -19.84
CA GLU A 35 21.60 -6.20 -20.64
C GLU A 35 22.81 -6.51 -21.52
N LEU A 36 22.67 -6.26 -22.83
CA LEU A 36 23.72 -6.44 -23.82
C LEU A 36 24.29 -5.07 -24.16
N TYR A 37 25.56 -4.91 -23.94
CA TYR A 37 26.33 -3.73 -24.32
C TYR A 37 27.36 -4.08 -25.35
N LYS A 38 27.77 -3.09 -26.14
CA LYS A 38 28.88 -3.16 -27.06
C LYS A 38 30.10 -2.61 -26.31
N ASP A 39 31.24 -3.32 -26.38
CA ASP A 39 32.49 -2.76 -25.91
C ASP A 39 33.06 -1.75 -26.90
N ASP A 40 34.01 -0.95 -26.47
CA ASP A 40 34.68 0.07 -27.30
C ASP A 40 35.87 -0.50 -28.11
N THR A 41 35.96 -1.83 -28.21
CA THR A 41 37.01 -2.47 -29.05
C THR A 41 36.62 -2.44 -30.52
N PRO A 42 37.59 -2.49 -31.45
CA PRO A 42 37.30 -2.55 -32.88
C PRO A 42 36.44 -3.74 -33.31
N THR A 43 36.42 -4.81 -32.52
CA THR A 43 35.64 -6.03 -32.76
C THR A 43 34.20 -5.94 -32.23
N ASN A 44 33.89 -4.89 -31.45
CA ASN A 44 32.54 -4.66 -30.88
C ASN A 44 31.95 -5.88 -30.15
N ASN A 45 32.76 -6.53 -29.29
CA ASN A 45 32.32 -7.73 -28.60
C ASN A 45 31.12 -7.43 -27.67
N PRO A 46 30.11 -8.30 -27.65
CA PRO A 46 28.98 -8.12 -26.77
C PRO A 46 29.37 -8.37 -25.32
N ILE A 47 29.11 -7.38 -24.46
CA ILE A 47 29.24 -7.52 -23.00
C ILE A 47 27.86 -7.78 -22.43
N VAL A 48 27.73 -8.88 -21.68
CA VAL A 48 26.48 -9.28 -21.05
C VAL A 48 26.50 -8.91 -19.57
N PHE A 49 25.61 -8.01 -19.15
CA PHE A 49 25.42 -7.69 -17.75
C PHE A 49 24.15 -8.35 -17.21
N ASN A 50 24.21 -8.82 -15.98
CA ASN A 50 23.01 -9.17 -15.25
C ASN A 50 22.27 -7.87 -14.85
N SER A 51 20.94 -7.89 -14.95
CA SER A 51 20.14 -6.78 -14.46
C SER A 51 20.27 -6.69 -12.94
N GLU A 52 21.01 -5.71 -12.45
CA GLU A 52 21.15 -5.42 -11.03
C GLU A 52 19.96 -4.61 -10.55
N SER A 53 19.53 -4.85 -9.30
CA SER A 53 18.52 -4.01 -8.65
C SER A 53 19.06 -2.59 -8.44
N ASP A 54 18.18 -1.60 -8.36
CA ASP A 54 18.57 -0.22 -8.11
C ASP A 54 19.35 -0.07 -6.78
N ILE A 55 18.99 -0.83 -5.75
CA ILE A 55 19.70 -0.84 -4.47
C ILE A 55 21.14 -1.41 -4.64
N ALA A 56 21.33 -2.44 -5.45
CA ALA A 56 22.64 -2.99 -5.71
C ALA A 56 23.52 -2.00 -6.49
N ARG A 57 22.96 -1.32 -7.50
CA ARG A 57 23.63 -0.24 -8.24
C ARG A 57 24.00 0.92 -7.32
N ALA A 58 23.11 1.33 -6.43
CA ALA A 58 23.39 2.36 -5.44
C ALA A 58 24.59 1.97 -4.55
N HIS A 59 24.63 0.73 -4.06
CA HIS A 59 25.77 0.22 -3.28
C HIS A 59 27.08 0.20 -4.05
N LYS A 60 27.05 -0.14 -5.35
CA LYS A 60 28.23 -0.12 -6.19
C LYS A 60 28.80 1.31 -6.28
N HIS A 61 28.00 2.29 -6.68
CA HIS A 61 28.41 3.69 -6.76
C HIS A 61 28.87 4.25 -5.41
N TYR A 62 28.19 3.86 -4.32
CA TYR A 62 28.61 4.23 -2.97
C TYR A 62 30.03 3.74 -2.62
N LYS A 63 30.36 2.49 -2.99
CA LYS A 63 31.69 1.93 -2.80
C LYS A 63 32.77 2.58 -3.67
N GLU A 64 32.38 3.05 -4.84
CA GLU A 64 33.24 3.76 -5.79
C GLU A 64 33.35 5.25 -5.47
N PHE A 65 32.76 5.72 -4.34
CA PHE A 65 32.71 7.12 -3.91
C PHE A 65 31.94 8.06 -4.87
N ASP A 66 31.17 7.52 -5.80
CA ASP A 66 30.27 8.28 -6.67
C ASP A 66 28.94 8.48 -5.95
N TYR A 67 28.94 9.39 -4.96
CA TYR A 67 27.78 9.66 -4.12
C TYR A 67 26.57 10.22 -4.88
N PRO A 68 26.74 11.10 -5.89
CA PRO A 68 25.63 11.56 -6.69
C PRO A 68 24.91 10.44 -7.42
N ALA A 69 25.63 9.52 -8.06
CA ALA A 69 25.02 8.37 -8.71
C ALA A 69 24.39 7.41 -7.68
N ALA A 70 25.04 7.18 -6.53
CA ALA A 70 24.49 6.38 -5.44
C ALA A 70 23.14 6.96 -4.95
N ALA A 71 23.06 8.26 -4.74
CA ALA A 71 21.82 8.93 -4.33
C ALA A 71 20.69 8.81 -5.35
N ASN A 72 21.01 8.93 -6.65
CA ASN A 72 20.02 8.75 -7.72
C ASN A 72 19.46 7.32 -7.77
N TYR A 73 20.31 6.30 -7.62
CA TYR A 73 19.85 4.91 -7.54
C TYR A 73 19.12 4.59 -6.25
N LEU A 74 19.50 5.21 -5.11
CA LEU A 74 18.74 5.11 -3.87
C LEU A 74 17.32 5.67 -4.02
N ARG A 75 17.16 6.80 -4.70
CA ARG A 75 15.83 7.34 -5.01
C ARG A 75 14.99 6.33 -5.79
N LYS A 76 15.54 5.72 -6.83
CA LYS A 76 14.86 4.66 -7.59
C LYS A 76 14.55 3.44 -6.73
N ALA A 77 15.44 3.05 -5.83
CA ALA A 77 15.20 1.97 -4.88
C ALA A 77 14.03 2.28 -3.93
N VAL A 78 13.91 3.52 -3.46
CA VAL A 78 12.74 3.96 -2.66
C VAL A 78 11.46 3.91 -3.50
N GLU A 79 11.49 4.37 -4.75
CA GLU A 79 10.34 4.27 -5.66
C GLU A 79 9.92 2.81 -5.89
N ALA A 80 10.90 1.90 -6.04
CA ALA A 80 10.65 0.46 -6.18
C ALA A 80 10.06 -0.12 -4.88
N MET A 81 10.63 0.19 -3.71
CA MET A 81 10.12 -0.24 -2.41
C MET A 81 8.66 0.19 -2.21
N VAL A 82 8.33 1.45 -2.45
CA VAL A 82 6.96 1.96 -2.33
C VAL A 82 5.99 1.25 -3.27
N ASN A 83 6.41 0.94 -4.49
CA ASN A 83 5.55 0.25 -5.46
C ASN A 83 5.40 -1.26 -5.22
N GLU A 84 6.38 -1.91 -4.59
CA GLU A 84 6.44 -3.38 -4.46
C GLU A 84 6.09 -3.87 -3.05
N VAL A 85 6.39 -3.08 -2.02
CA VAL A 85 6.27 -3.47 -0.61
C VAL A 85 5.09 -2.79 0.09
N PHE A 86 4.83 -1.52 -0.23
CA PHE A 86 3.71 -0.79 0.39
C PHE A 86 2.37 -1.22 -0.21
N PRO A 87 1.25 -1.05 0.51
CA PRO A 87 -0.07 -1.31 -0.04
C PRO A 87 -0.28 -0.60 -1.39
N PRO A 88 -0.69 -1.30 -2.45
CA PRO A 88 -0.69 -0.77 -3.83
C PRO A 88 -1.49 0.52 -4.03
N LYS A 89 -2.48 0.77 -3.20
CA LYS A 89 -3.32 1.98 -3.28
C LYS A 89 -2.63 3.23 -2.78
N LEU A 90 -1.59 3.12 -1.93
CA LEU A 90 -0.86 4.28 -1.45
C LEU A 90 -0.07 4.98 -2.58
N SER A 91 0.31 4.24 -3.62
CA SER A 91 1.00 4.78 -4.79
C SER A 91 0.07 5.36 -5.86
N LYS A 92 -1.26 5.26 -5.68
CA LYS A 92 -2.27 5.68 -6.66
C LYS A 92 -3.22 6.71 -6.07
N GLN A 93 -3.69 7.62 -6.93
CA GLN A 93 -4.79 8.52 -6.62
C GLN A 93 -6.14 7.78 -6.62
N ASN A 94 -7.20 8.44 -6.15
CA ASN A 94 -8.54 7.85 -6.08
C ASN A 94 -9.12 7.42 -7.43
N ASP A 95 -8.62 7.98 -8.54
CA ASP A 95 -8.95 7.63 -9.92
C ASP A 95 -8.09 6.50 -10.50
N GLY A 96 -7.17 5.95 -9.70
CA GLY A 96 -6.25 4.88 -10.09
C GLY A 96 -4.98 5.36 -10.80
N VAL A 97 -4.82 6.65 -11.03
CA VAL A 97 -3.61 7.24 -11.61
C VAL A 97 -2.49 7.26 -10.57
N LYS A 98 -1.27 6.91 -10.96
CA LYS A 98 -0.10 6.98 -10.08
C LYS A 98 0.19 8.43 -9.68
N HIS A 99 0.62 8.65 -8.44
CA HIS A 99 1.11 9.94 -8.01
C HIS A 99 2.39 10.31 -8.77
N GLU A 100 2.44 11.53 -9.30
CA GLU A 100 3.58 11.99 -10.10
C GLU A 100 4.86 12.20 -9.27
N ARG A 101 4.72 12.45 -7.96
CA ARG A 101 5.84 12.77 -7.07
C ARG A 101 5.96 11.78 -5.95
N LEU A 102 7.14 11.18 -5.81
CA LEU A 102 7.48 10.27 -4.71
C LEU A 102 7.16 10.88 -3.34
N ARG A 103 7.40 12.19 -3.16
CA ARG A 103 7.07 12.89 -1.92
C ARG A 103 5.61 12.73 -1.53
N ASN A 104 4.68 12.90 -2.46
CA ASN A 104 3.25 12.78 -2.20
C ASN A 104 2.90 11.36 -1.73
N VAL A 105 3.49 10.35 -2.35
CA VAL A 105 3.27 8.95 -1.95
C VAL A 105 3.76 8.69 -0.54
N LEU A 106 4.92 9.21 -0.19
CA LEU A 106 5.49 9.02 1.16
C LEU A 106 4.70 9.78 2.23
N ASP A 107 4.19 10.98 1.92
CA ASP A 107 3.34 11.74 2.84
C ASP A 107 2.00 11.02 3.08
N ILE A 108 1.38 10.45 2.04
CA ILE A 108 0.19 9.60 2.16
C ILE A 108 0.49 8.33 2.96
N SER A 109 1.65 7.72 2.71
CA SER A 109 2.10 6.53 3.43
C SER A 109 2.32 6.84 4.92
N LEU A 110 2.86 8.01 5.24
CA LEU A 110 3.03 8.45 6.63
C LEU A 110 1.68 8.55 7.36
N ASP A 111 0.67 9.16 6.71
CA ASP A 111 -0.70 9.22 7.27
C ASP A 111 -1.29 7.81 7.45
N PHE A 112 -1.14 6.96 6.45
CA PHE A 112 -1.63 5.58 6.52
C PHE A 112 -0.97 4.79 7.66
N PHE A 113 0.36 4.73 7.68
CA PHE A 113 1.10 3.97 8.69
C PHE A 113 0.97 4.55 10.11
N SER A 114 0.64 5.84 10.26
CA SER A 114 0.35 6.42 11.57
C SER A 114 -0.88 5.78 12.25
N LYS A 115 -1.76 5.16 11.48
CA LYS A 115 -2.97 4.45 11.94
C LYS A 115 -2.73 2.96 12.18
N ILE A 116 -1.56 2.44 11.82
CA ILE A 116 -1.17 1.05 12.00
C ILE A 116 -0.49 0.90 13.37
N GLN A 117 -1.11 0.12 14.24
CA GLN A 117 -0.54 -0.16 15.55
C GLN A 117 0.78 -0.93 15.41
N GLY A 118 1.80 -0.53 16.18
CA GLY A 118 3.11 -1.19 16.16
C GLY A 118 4.05 -0.72 15.05
N PHE A 119 3.61 0.10 14.09
CA PHE A 119 4.50 0.64 13.07
C PHE A 119 5.37 1.78 13.61
N ASN A 120 6.68 1.68 13.39
CA ASN A 120 7.62 2.74 13.78
C ASN A 120 7.76 3.79 12.67
N LEU A 121 7.13 4.92 12.86
CA LEU A 121 7.15 6.03 11.89
C LEU A 121 8.50 6.74 11.76
N THR A 122 9.46 6.50 12.66
CA THR A 122 10.73 7.24 12.71
C THR A 122 11.51 7.10 11.40
N ASP A 123 11.62 5.89 10.87
CA ASP A 123 12.38 5.64 9.65
C ASP A 123 11.68 6.25 8.42
N LEU A 124 10.36 6.17 8.33
CA LEU A 124 9.60 6.79 7.25
C LEU A 124 9.71 8.33 7.29
N SER A 125 9.61 8.93 8.47
CA SER A 125 9.78 10.38 8.66
C SER A 125 11.21 10.84 8.30
N ARG A 126 12.23 10.07 8.67
CA ARG A 126 13.64 10.35 8.31
C ARG A 126 13.86 10.22 6.79
N LEU A 127 13.26 9.20 6.16
CA LEU A 127 13.34 9.04 4.70
C LEU A 127 12.75 10.26 4.00
N ILE A 128 11.58 10.73 4.44
CA ILE A 128 10.92 11.92 3.91
C ILE A 128 11.79 13.17 4.06
N ALA A 129 12.42 13.36 5.20
CA ALA A 129 13.33 14.49 5.44
C ALA A 129 14.55 14.43 4.52
N ASN A 130 15.15 13.26 4.36
CA ASN A 130 16.34 13.06 3.54
C ASN A 130 16.07 13.18 2.03
N LEU A 131 14.85 12.92 1.55
CA LEU A 131 14.50 13.12 0.14
C LEU A 131 14.76 14.54 -0.36
N ASN A 132 14.46 15.54 0.45
CA ASN A 132 14.65 16.94 0.08
C ASN A 132 16.13 17.37 0.11
N LEU A 133 16.91 16.78 0.99
CA LEU A 133 18.30 17.17 1.23
C LEU A 133 19.28 16.44 0.31
N LEU A 134 19.05 15.15 0.05
CA LEU A 134 20.05 14.30 -0.59
C LEU A 134 19.65 13.83 -1.98
N MET A 135 18.39 13.49 -2.20
CA MET A 135 17.96 12.83 -3.43
C MET A 135 17.48 13.77 -4.53
N ASN A 136 16.85 14.91 -4.18
CA ASN A 136 16.34 15.87 -5.15
C ASN A 136 17.42 16.83 -5.69
N PRO A 137 18.31 17.42 -4.87
CA PRO A 137 19.37 18.30 -5.36
C PRO A 137 20.38 17.58 -6.25
N LEU A 138 20.65 16.29 -6.01
CA LEU A 138 21.64 15.52 -6.76
C LEU A 138 21.15 15.01 -8.11
N SER A 139 19.84 14.91 -8.30
CA SER A 139 19.25 14.59 -9.61
C SER A 139 19.22 15.80 -10.56
N HIS A 140 19.37 17.00 -10.03
CA HIS A 140 19.48 18.26 -10.78
C HIS A 140 20.89 18.81 -10.59
N LYS A 141 21.54 19.26 -11.67
CA LYS A 141 22.91 19.77 -11.81
C LYS A 141 23.36 20.88 -10.81
N SER A 142 22.92 20.93 -9.58
CA SER A 142 23.45 21.87 -8.61
C SER A 142 24.74 21.31 -8.01
N THR A 143 25.84 21.89 -8.44
CA THR A 143 27.22 21.50 -8.16
C THR A 143 27.71 21.74 -6.73
N GLU A 144 26.86 22.19 -5.82
CA GLU A 144 27.29 22.72 -4.53
C GLU A 144 26.86 21.91 -3.30
N THR A 145 26.13 20.81 -3.45
CA THR A 145 25.70 20.01 -2.31
C THR A 145 26.69 18.89 -2.04
N ASN A 146 27.48 19.03 -1.00
CA ASN A 146 28.30 17.94 -0.48
C ASN A 146 27.39 16.86 0.10
N VAL A 147 27.27 15.74 -0.61
CA VAL A 147 26.58 14.55 -0.10
C VAL A 147 27.52 13.78 0.78
N TYR A 148 27.17 13.66 2.01
CA TYR A 148 27.99 12.98 3.00
C TYR A 148 27.75 11.48 2.98
N LYS A 149 28.82 10.71 3.09
CA LYS A 149 28.82 9.25 3.12
C LYS A 149 27.91 8.67 4.22
N ILE A 150 27.82 9.36 5.35
CA ILE A 150 27.04 8.94 6.53
C ILE A 150 25.54 8.95 6.22
N GLU A 151 25.05 10.01 5.59
CA GLU A 151 23.63 10.18 5.25
C GLU A 151 23.17 9.13 4.26
N LEU A 152 23.96 8.84 3.23
CA LEU A 152 23.67 7.76 2.29
C LEU A 152 23.61 6.41 2.97
N LYS A 153 24.57 6.12 3.90
CA LYS A 153 24.55 4.90 4.69
C LYS A 153 23.30 4.77 5.53
N GLU A 154 22.83 5.87 6.11
CA GLU A 154 21.58 5.88 6.87
C GLU A 154 20.37 5.55 5.97
N ILE A 155 20.28 6.12 4.75
CA ILE A 155 19.19 5.84 3.82
C ILE A 155 19.17 4.35 3.42
N PHE A 156 20.29 3.72 3.15
CA PHE A 156 20.36 2.27 2.90
C PHE A 156 19.72 1.47 4.04
N ALA A 157 20.12 1.77 5.28
CA ALA A 157 19.60 1.10 6.46
C ALA A 157 18.10 1.36 6.68
N ILE A 158 17.63 2.58 6.39
CA ILE A 158 16.21 2.94 6.46
C ILE A 158 15.38 2.11 5.47
N ILE A 159 15.82 2.02 4.21
CA ILE A 159 15.10 1.25 3.16
C ILE A 159 14.96 -0.22 3.60
N GLU A 160 16.02 -0.82 4.11
CA GLU A 160 16.02 -2.20 4.59
C GLU A 160 15.03 -2.39 5.75
N ARG A 161 15.14 -1.57 6.80
CA ARG A 161 14.25 -1.67 7.97
C ARG A 161 12.79 -1.43 7.63
N LEU A 162 12.47 -0.42 6.81
CA LEU A 162 11.11 -0.15 6.37
C LEU A 162 10.53 -1.30 5.56
N SER A 163 11.33 -1.86 4.64
CA SER A 163 10.89 -3.00 3.82
C SER A 163 10.55 -4.20 4.70
N LEU A 164 11.41 -4.54 5.66
CA LEU A 164 11.17 -5.63 6.60
C LEU A 164 9.94 -5.35 7.47
N GLN A 165 9.83 -4.17 8.06
CA GLN A 165 8.71 -3.82 8.93
C GLN A 165 7.37 -3.91 8.22
N VAL A 166 7.25 -3.44 6.97
CA VAL A 166 6.00 -3.53 6.19
C VAL A 166 5.70 -4.96 5.79
N GLN A 167 6.72 -5.76 5.44
CA GLN A 167 6.53 -7.19 5.11
C GLN A 167 6.06 -8.00 6.34
N GLU A 168 6.62 -7.74 7.52
CA GLU A 168 6.22 -8.39 8.77
C GLU A 168 4.77 -8.10 9.15
N LEU A 169 4.27 -6.92 8.86
CA LEU A 169 2.87 -6.56 9.09
C LEU A 169 1.90 -7.31 8.20
N ASN A 170 2.33 -7.84 7.07
CA ASN A 170 1.49 -8.58 6.10
C ASN A 170 0.14 -7.88 5.84
N ILE A 171 0.19 -6.64 5.38
CA ILE A 171 -1.00 -5.79 5.21
C ILE A 171 -1.79 -6.25 3.99
N GLU A 172 -3.05 -6.62 4.21
CA GLU A 172 -3.97 -7.06 3.15
C GLU A 172 -5.25 -6.21 3.14
N GLU A 173 -5.73 -5.84 1.95
CA GLU A 173 -7.03 -5.18 1.79
C GLU A 173 -8.15 -6.20 1.96
N VAL A 174 -9.04 -5.97 2.93
CA VAL A 174 -10.23 -6.81 3.19
C VAL A 174 -11.42 -6.29 2.39
N LEU A 175 -11.70 -4.99 2.49
CA LEU A 175 -12.79 -4.35 1.77
C LEU A 175 -12.33 -3.05 1.11
N PRO A 176 -12.67 -2.82 -0.16
CA PRO A 176 -12.33 -1.61 -0.86
C PRO A 176 -13.17 -0.40 -0.39
N ARG A 177 -12.68 0.80 -0.67
CA ARG A 177 -13.44 2.03 -0.51
C ARG A 177 -14.74 1.97 -1.31
N LYS A 178 -15.82 2.56 -0.76
CA LYS A 178 -17.21 2.54 -1.28
C LYS A 178 -17.89 1.18 -1.21
N GLU A 179 -17.23 0.16 -0.67
CA GLU A 179 -17.92 -1.09 -0.36
C GLU A 179 -18.95 -0.84 0.75
N LYS A 180 -20.04 -1.60 0.71
CA LYS A 180 -21.14 -1.51 1.64
C LYS A 180 -21.09 -2.66 2.63
N VAL A 181 -21.28 -2.32 3.90
CA VAL A 181 -21.45 -3.28 4.97
C VAL A 181 -22.80 -3.03 5.64
N TYR A 182 -23.33 -4.06 6.26
CA TYR A 182 -24.68 -4.04 6.81
C TYR A 182 -24.63 -4.38 8.30
N LEU A 183 -25.18 -3.50 9.12
CA LEU A 183 -25.41 -3.75 10.54
C LEU A 183 -26.86 -4.20 10.72
N HIS A 184 -27.07 -5.34 11.35
CA HIS A 184 -28.37 -5.87 11.69
C HIS A 184 -28.55 -5.75 13.22
N LEU A 185 -29.57 -5.02 13.65
CA LEU A 185 -29.91 -4.83 15.05
C LEU A 185 -31.30 -5.41 15.31
N GLU A 186 -31.35 -6.54 15.99
CA GLU A 186 -32.62 -7.17 16.39
C GLU A 186 -33.35 -6.28 17.41
N GLU A 187 -34.56 -5.87 17.13
CA GLU A 187 -35.43 -5.12 18.07
C GLU A 187 -36.25 -6.10 18.94
N ASP A 188 -36.84 -7.11 18.31
CA ASP A 188 -37.54 -8.23 18.94
C ASP A 188 -37.43 -9.50 18.07
N GLU A 189 -38.20 -10.56 18.38
CA GLU A 189 -38.16 -11.85 17.66
C GLU A 189 -38.61 -11.73 16.19
N HIS A 190 -39.34 -10.69 15.82
CA HIS A 190 -39.92 -10.48 14.49
C HIS A 190 -39.34 -9.28 13.75
N ILE A 191 -38.68 -8.36 14.46
CA ILE A 191 -38.27 -7.07 13.93
C ILE A 191 -36.74 -6.90 14.03
N THR A 192 -36.09 -6.71 12.88
CA THR A 192 -34.68 -6.37 12.78
C THR A 192 -34.52 -5.06 12.02
N GLN A 193 -33.73 -4.13 12.56
CA GLN A 193 -33.29 -2.92 11.85
C GLN A 193 -32.03 -3.21 11.08
N LYS A 194 -32.05 -2.95 9.79
CA LYS A 194 -30.88 -3.08 8.91
C LYS A 194 -30.37 -1.71 8.50
N TYR A 195 -29.11 -1.44 8.77
CA TYR A 195 -28.42 -0.22 8.38
C TYR A 195 -27.40 -0.55 7.29
N GLU A 196 -27.43 0.20 6.19
CA GLU A 196 -26.44 0.16 5.15
C GLU A 196 -25.40 1.25 5.43
N ILE A 197 -24.14 0.84 5.52
CA ILE A 197 -22.99 1.70 5.83
C ILE A 197 -21.98 1.59 4.69
N GLU A 198 -21.60 2.74 4.12
CA GLU A 198 -20.61 2.84 3.04
C GLU A 198 -19.25 3.21 3.59
N LEU A 199 -18.23 2.43 3.27
CA LEU A 199 -16.84 2.73 3.61
C LEU A 199 -16.34 3.95 2.83
N GLN A 200 -15.76 4.92 3.53
CA GLN A 200 -15.13 6.10 2.93
C GLN A 200 -13.63 5.89 2.68
N GLN A 201 -13.05 4.87 3.32
CA GLN A 201 -11.67 4.42 3.19
C GLN A 201 -11.66 2.89 3.09
N GLU A 202 -10.57 2.31 2.63
CA GLU A 202 -10.35 0.87 2.58
C GLU A 202 -10.21 0.30 4.00
N LEU A 203 -10.75 -0.92 4.21
CA LEU A 203 -10.50 -1.72 5.40
C LEU A 203 -9.32 -2.65 5.12
N TYR A 204 -8.26 -2.53 5.91
CA TYR A 204 -7.10 -3.42 5.86
C TYR A 204 -7.02 -4.27 7.12
N LYS A 205 -6.54 -5.50 6.98
CA LYS A 205 -6.01 -6.31 8.08
C LYS A 205 -4.48 -6.31 8.05
N TYR A 206 -3.88 -6.49 9.21
CA TYR A 206 -2.43 -6.57 9.38
C TYR A 206 -2.08 -7.37 10.63
N ILE A 207 -0.83 -7.84 10.74
CA ILE A 207 -0.36 -8.67 11.84
C ILE A 207 0.57 -7.86 12.75
N VAL A 208 0.29 -7.89 14.07
CA VAL A 208 1.17 -7.35 15.10
C VAL A 208 1.31 -8.39 16.21
N ASP A 209 2.53 -8.77 16.52
CA ASP A 209 2.84 -9.77 17.57
C ASP A 209 2.02 -11.07 17.40
N GLY A 210 1.89 -11.53 16.14
CA GLY A 210 1.13 -12.74 15.81
C GLY A 210 -0.40 -12.59 15.90
N THR A 211 -0.90 -11.39 16.20
CA THR A 211 -2.34 -11.10 16.31
C THR A 211 -2.82 -10.32 15.10
N ILE A 212 -3.93 -10.75 14.50
CA ILE A 212 -4.58 -10.00 13.42
C ILE A 212 -5.25 -8.75 14.01
N LYS A 213 -4.96 -7.61 13.41
CA LYS A 213 -5.57 -6.31 13.69
C LYS A 213 -6.21 -5.78 12.42
N VAL A 214 -7.11 -4.82 12.57
CA VAL A 214 -7.75 -4.12 11.45
C VAL A 214 -7.57 -2.61 11.58
N THR A 215 -7.52 -1.93 10.44
CA THR A 215 -7.60 -0.47 10.42
C THR A 215 -9.00 -0.02 10.84
N LYS A 216 -9.13 1.25 11.25
CA LYS A 216 -10.42 1.87 11.58
C LYS A 216 -10.84 2.84 10.46
N PRO A 217 -11.38 2.32 9.33
CA PRO A 217 -11.75 3.17 8.20
C PRO A 217 -12.90 4.08 8.56
N GLU A 218 -12.87 5.31 8.05
CA GLU A 218 -14.02 6.19 8.07
C GLU A 218 -15.14 5.61 7.21
N ALA A 219 -16.36 5.71 7.71
CA ALA A 219 -17.57 5.21 7.08
C ALA A 219 -18.75 6.14 7.34
N LYS A 220 -19.84 5.95 6.62
CA LYS A 220 -21.10 6.68 6.85
C LYS A 220 -22.30 5.77 6.62
N SER A 221 -23.35 5.93 7.41
CA SER A 221 -24.64 5.34 7.08
C SER A 221 -25.22 6.01 5.83
N THR A 222 -25.91 5.24 4.99
CA THR A 222 -26.55 5.74 3.77
C THR A 222 -28.05 5.59 3.80
N ARG A 223 -28.53 4.42 4.23
CA ARG A 223 -29.96 4.12 4.34
C ARG A 223 -30.22 3.02 5.37
N SER A 224 -31.45 2.90 5.79
CA SER A 224 -31.90 1.82 6.68
C SER A 224 -33.28 1.32 6.29
N CYS A 225 -33.59 0.08 6.67
CA CYS A 225 -34.92 -0.49 6.54
C CYS A 225 -35.25 -1.34 7.78
N THR A 226 -36.52 -1.62 7.96
CA THR A 226 -37.03 -2.58 8.94
C THR A 226 -37.26 -3.91 8.23
N ILE A 227 -36.77 -4.99 8.80
CA ILE A 227 -37.06 -6.37 8.38
C ILE A 227 -38.11 -6.91 9.36
N THR A 228 -39.28 -7.31 8.85
CA THR A 228 -40.32 -7.94 9.66
C THR A 228 -40.55 -9.35 9.18
N ASP A 229 -40.47 -10.33 10.07
CA ASP A 229 -40.57 -11.78 9.77
C ASP A 229 -39.67 -12.22 8.60
N GLY A 230 -38.44 -11.64 8.52
CA GLY A 230 -37.48 -11.94 7.47
C GLY A 230 -37.71 -11.22 6.12
N VAL A 231 -38.74 -10.36 6.02
CA VAL A 231 -39.07 -9.60 4.81
C VAL A 231 -38.55 -8.16 4.96
N GLU A 232 -37.68 -7.72 4.04
CA GLU A 232 -37.19 -6.35 3.99
C GLU A 232 -38.29 -5.36 3.58
N GLY A 233 -38.47 -4.32 4.41
CA GLY A 233 -39.34 -3.19 4.09
C GLY A 233 -38.66 -2.17 3.16
N GLU A 234 -39.33 -1.04 2.95
CA GLU A 234 -38.76 0.06 2.17
C GLU A 234 -37.52 0.67 2.84
N TYR A 235 -36.52 0.97 1.99
CA TYR A 235 -35.31 1.66 2.44
C TYR A 235 -35.54 3.15 2.56
N ASN A 236 -35.27 3.71 3.72
CA ASN A 236 -35.27 5.13 3.99
C ASN A 236 -33.85 5.68 4.02
N LYS A 237 -33.66 6.89 3.51
CA LYS A 237 -32.38 7.60 3.61
C LYS A 237 -32.01 7.79 5.07
N ASN A 238 -30.80 7.38 5.44
CA ASN A 238 -30.28 7.50 6.81
C ASN A 238 -28.78 7.84 6.76
N GLU A 239 -28.45 9.12 6.80
CA GLU A 239 -27.07 9.65 6.74
C GLU A 239 -26.62 10.23 8.09
N HIS A 240 -27.23 9.80 9.19
CA HIS A 240 -27.01 10.40 10.50
C HIS A 240 -25.71 9.95 11.18
N PHE A 241 -25.24 8.73 10.87
CA PHE A 241 -24.10 8.14 11.56
C PHE A 241 -22.84 8.23 10.69
N LYS A 242 -21.74 8.79 11.26
CA LYS A 242 -20.45 8.97 10.59
C LYS A 242 -19.31 8.72 11.56
N GLY A 243 -18.22 8.16 11.04
CA GLY A 243 -16.99 7.87 11.79
C GLY A 243 -16.46 6.48 11.46
N SER A 244 -15.69 5.89 12.37
CA SER A 244 -15.25 4.49 12.21
C SER A 244 -16.44 3.53 12.33
N LEU A 245 -16.31 2.31 11.77
CA LEU A 245 -17.34 1.28 11.89
C LEU A 245 -17.69 1.00 13.35
N GLU A 246 -16.70 0.95 14.24
CA GLU A 246 -16.90 0.78 15.68
C GLU A 246 -17.78 1.90 16.26
N LYS A 247 -17.43 3.17 15.96
CA LYS A 247 -18.18 4.33 16.41
C LYS A 247 -19.61 4.33 15.89
N ILE A 248 -19.80 4.06 14.60
CA ILE A 248 -21.16 3.98 14.00
C ILE A 248 -21.99 2.91 14.70
N CYS A 249 -21.38 1.74 14.98
CA CYS A 249 -22.06 0.67 15.70
C CYS A 249 -22.50 1.12 17.10
N GLN A 250 -21.60 1.76 17.86
CA GLN A 250 -21.91 2.33 19.18
C GLN A 250 -23.02 3.37 19.12
N ASP A 251 -22.94 4.33 18.17
CA ASP A 251 -23.92 5.40 18.02
C ASP A 251 -25.31 4.87 17.69
N ILE A 252 -25.41 3.83 16.84
CA ILE A 252 -26.67 3.16 16.50
C ILE A 252 -27.25 2.45 17.72
N HIS A 253 -26.42 1.69 18.47
CA HIS A 253 -26.87 1.01 19.69
C HIS A 253 -27.37 2.00 20.75
N ASN A 254 -26.62 3.08 20.96
CA ASN A 254 -27.03 4.17 21.88
C ASN A 254 -28.32 4.83 21.44
N HIS A 255 -28.51 5.13 20.16
CA HIS A 255 -29.71 5.69 19.61
C HIS A 255 -30.93 4.78 19.83
N LYS A 256 -30.74 3.49 19.74
CA LYS A 256 -31.75 2.46 19.96
C LYS A 256 -31.86 2.01 21.44
N ARG A 257 -31.06 2.58 22.34
CA ARG A 257 -30.99 2.23 23.78
C ARG A 257 -30.73 0.74 24.02
N LYS A 258 -29.84 0.15 23.20
CA LYS A 258 -29.42 -1.24 23.32
C LYS A 258 -28.00 -1.32 23.86
N GLU A 259 -27.70 -2.41 24.57
CA GLU A 259 -26.32 -2.69 24.99
C GLU A 259 -25.44 -2.95 23.77
N TYR A 260 -24.23 -2.41 23.81
CA TYR A 260 -23.22 -2.59 22.77
C TYR A 260 -22.25 -3.69 23.19
N ALA A 261 -22.04 -4.68 22.32
CA ALA A 261 -21.02 -5.69 22.52
C ALA A 261 -19.66 -5.19 21.97
N ASP A 262 -18.57 -5.47 22.67
CA ASP A 262 -17.23 -4.94 22.35
C ASP A 262 -16.68 -5.36 20.98
N ASN A 263 -17.20 -6.45 20.38
CA ASN A 263 -16.74 -6.95 19.08
C ASN A 263 -17.68 -6.52 17.95
N TYR A 264 -17.53 -5.28 17.48
CA TYR A 264 -18.34 -4.74 16.38
C TYR A 264 -18.18 -5.52 15.06
N LEU A 265 -17.04 -6.19 14.83
CA LEU A 265 -16.79 -6.95 13.59
C LEU A 265 -17.70 -8.18 13.45
N GLU A 266 -18.22 -8.70 14.54
CA GLU A 266 -19.20 -9.80 14.52
C GLU A 266 -20.61 -9.33 14.14
N LEU A 267 -20.90 -8.02 14.29
CA LEU A 267 -22.21 -7.44 14.04
C LEU A 267 -22.38 -6.99 12.58
N TYR A 268 -21.28 -6.74 11.87
CA TYR A 268 -21.33 -6.33 10.48
C TYR A 268 -21.28 -7.52 9.52
N LYS A 269 -22.04 -7.43 8.44
CA LYS A 269 -22.02 -8.38 7.31
C LYS A 269 -21.61 -7.66 6.03
N ASP A 270 -20.91 -8.38 5.16
CA ASP A 270 -20.66 -7.93 3.78
C ASP A 270 -21.93 -8.06 2.92
N LYS A 271 -21.84 -7.68 1.64
CA LYS A 271 -22.95 -7.82 0.67
C LYS A 271 -23.40 -9.26 0.42
N ASN A 272 -22.56 -10.24 0.73
CA ASN A 272 -22.85 -11.67 0.55
C ASN A 272 -23.42 -12.30 1.84
N GLY A 273 -23.54 -11.52 2.90
CA GLY A 273 -24.03 -11.97 4.22
C GLY A 273 -22.95 -12.56 5.11
N ASN A 274 -21.67 -12.53 4.71
CA ASN A 274 -20.56 -13.01 5.55
C ASN A 274 -20.29 -12.00 6.67
N ILE A 275 -20.10 -12.51 7.89
CA ILE A 275 -19.72 -11.70 9.05
C ILE A 275 -18.29 -11.19 8.84
N LEU A 276 -18.02 -9.91 9.14
CA LEU A 276 -16.70 -9.29 8.91
C LEU A 276 -15.58 -9.99 9.67
N SER A 277 -15.81 -10.45 10.90
CA SER A 277 -14.80 -11.21 11.66
C SER A 277 -14.38 -12.53 10.99
N ASN A 278 -15.21 -13.08 10.09
CA ASN A 278 -14.89 -14.33 9.38
C ASN A 278 -14.10 -14.13 8.09
N ILE A 279 -14.07 -12.90 7.55
CA ILE A 279 -13.32 -12.56 6.32
C ILE A 279 -12.01 -11.82 6.61
N ILE A 280 -11.80 -11.45 7.86
CA ILE A 280 -10.57 -10.87 8.39
C ILE A 280 -9.60 -11.97 8.79
#